data_965070e2a5e30106cab0aaec58fa0701
#
_entry.id   965070e2a5e30106cab0aaec58fa0701
#
_cell.length_a   1.000
_cell.length_b   1.000
_cell.length_c   1.000
_cell.angle_alpha   90.00
_cell.angle_beta   90.00
_cell.angle_gamma   90.00
#
_symmetry.space_group_name_H-M   'P 1'
#
loop_
_entity.id
_entity.type
_entity.pdbx_description
1 polymer ?
#
loop_
_entity_poly.entity_id
_entity_poly.type
_entity_poly.pdbx_seq_one_letter_code
_entity_poly.pdbx_strand_id
1 'polypeptide(L)'
;MNDCAIDFPRHIPLSADSRDILEYINKPLSARRPVGYQRDFLESYVPNQSAYLSETLRRQLHKMGNTGQGMRPAGTYGRAILNRLLIDLSWASSQLEGNTYSRLDTRALIENGTIASGKALIETQMILNHKAAIELLMDNIDSAGFNRYTLMNLHSALSENLLSNRTDEGRLRQHIVEISHGVYRPLDVPQQISTLFDEILEKTNKIKDPFEQSFFIMVHLPYLQPFADVNKRTSRMAANIPLLLNNLCPLTFLGVPETAYSQAILGVYELTRIELLRDIFMQAYERSTQEYIALKSNLTEPDPLRLRYRDEIKKVVRDIVLNPEQHPLDMIHTFIANLPDDHERIELQSLLIEELRQIHEGVLARYGLRPSQWEKWKHWAEVY
;
A
#
# COMPACT_ATOMS: atom_id res chain seq x y z
N MET A 1 8.08 -12.88 42.70
CA MET A 1 7.14 -12.33 41.69
C MET A 1 7.88 -12.34 40.39
N ASN A 2 7.62 -13.33 39.55
CA ASN A 2 8.23 -13.37 38.21
C ASN A 2 7.46 -12.33 37.38
N ASP A 3 8.15 -11.23 37.03
CA ASP A 3 7.76 -10.37 35.92
C ASP A 3 7.77 -11.24 34.66
N CYS A 4 6.62 -11.77 34.29
CA CYS A 4 6.40 -12.27 32.95
C CYS A 4 6.45 -11.04 32.05
N ALA A 5 7.68 -10.68 31.60
CA ALA A 5 7.87 -9.61 30.64
C ALA A 5 6.95 -9.92 29.45
N ILE A 6 5.98 -9.05 29.22
CA ILE A 6 5.11 -9.14 28.05
C ILE A 6 6.03 -9.06 26.83
N ASP A 7 6.18 -10.16 26.13
CA ASP A 7 7.05 -10.25 24.94
C ASP A 7 6.33 -9.59 23.74
N PHE A 8 6.23 -8.26 23.81
CA PHE A 8 5.67 -7.46 22.74
C PHE A 8 6.76 -6.59 22.11
N PRO A 9 6.79 -6.43 20.79
CA PRO A 9 7.86 -5.72 20.11
C PRO A 9 8.05 -4.29 20.60
N ARG A 10 9.25 -3.99 21.12
CA ARG A 10 9.56 -2.67 21.72
C ARG A 10 9.49 -1.51 20.73
N HIS A 11 9.56 -1.77 19.44
CA HIS A 11 9.46 -0.75 18.39
C HIS A 11 8.03 -0.31 18.08
N ILE A 12 7.00 -0.97 18.65
CA ILE A 12 5.60 -0.57 18.53
C ILE A 12 5.22 0.19 19.79
N PRO A 13 5.00 1.51 19.73
CA PRO A 13 4.58 2.30 20.88
C PRO A 13 3.17 1.88 21.31
N LEU A 14 3.02 1.51 22.57
CA LEU A 14 1.74 1.10 23.14
C LEU A 14 1.14 2.19 24.01
N SER A 15 -0.14 2.48 23.82
CA SER A 15 -0.95 3.26 24.73
C SER A 15 -1.14 2.51 26.08
N ALA A 16 -1.55 3.21 27.12
CA ALA A 16 -1.88 2.57 28.41
C ALA A 16 -2.97 1.51 28.22
N ASP A 17 -4.03 1.86 27.48
CA ASP A 17 -5.17 0.98 27.22
C ASP A 17 -4.75 -0.29 26.46
N SER A 18 -3.77 -0.20 25.58
CA SER A 18 -3.23 -1.37 24.84
C SER A 18 -2.49 -2.34 25.75
N ARG A 19 -1.85 -1.85 26.81
CA ARG A 19 -1.16 -2.71 27.80
C ARG A 19 -2.14 -3.57 28.59
N ASP A 20 -3.29 -3.01 28.97
CA ASP A 20 -4.35 -3.75 29.65
C ASP A 20 -4.90 -4.89 28.77
N ILE A 21 -5.05 -4.63 27.47
CA ILE A 21 -5.47 -5.65 26.49
C ILE A 21 -4.43 -6.77 26.45
N LEU A 22 -3.14 -6.43 26.32
CA LEU A 22 -2.06 -7.41 26.29
C LEU A 22 -1.99 -8.24 27.57
N GLU A 23 -2.14 -7.63 28.72
CA GLU A 23 -2.18 -8.34 30.01
C GLU A 23 -3.31 -9.39 30.02
N TYR A 24 -4.50 -9.04 29.51
CA TYR A 24 -5.60 -9.98 29.42
C TYR A 24 -5.34 -11.10 28.42
N ILE A 25 -4.92 -10.79 27.19
CA ILE A 25 -4.72 -11.74 26.09
C ILE A 25 -3.56 -12.72 26.39
N ASN A 26 -2.58 -12.32 27.18
CA ASN A 26 -1.47 -13.19 27.57
C ASN A 26 -1.84 -14.17 28.71
N LYS A 27 -3.03 -14.07 29.28
CA LYS A 27 -3.52 -15.07 30.24
C LYS A 27 -3.75 -16.42 29.54
N PRO A 28 -3.54 -17.54 30.22
CA PRO A 28 -3.92 -18.85 29.69
C PRO A 28 -5.38 -18.89 29.25
N LEU A 29 -5.70 -19.68 28.22
CA LEU A 29 -7.08 -19.82 27.70
C LEU A 29 -8.10 -20.11 28.81
N SER A 30 -7.72 -20.96 29.78
CA SER A 30 -8.58 -21.32 30.94
C SER A 30 -8.89 -20.13 31.86
N ALA A 31 -8.09 -19.07 31.82
CA ALA A 31 -8.29 -17.85 32.64
C ALA A 31 -8.98 -16.73 31.86
N ARG A 32 -9.24 -16.93 30.55
CA ARG A 32 -9.97 -15.99 29.70
C ARG A 32 -11.44 -16.41 29.61
N ARG A 33 -12.35 -15.42 29.60
CA ARG A 33 -13.78 -15.69 29.58
C ARG A 33 -14.25 -15.96 28.14
N PRO A 34 -14.92 -17.09 27.86
CA PRO A 34 -15.56 -17.32 26.57
C PRO A 34 -16.58 -16.25 26.23
N VAL A 35 -16.49 -15.72 25.00
CA VAL A 35 -17.38 -14.67 24.49
C VAL A 35 -17.85 -15.00 23.09
N GLY A 36 -19.09 -14.58 22.76
CA GLY A 36 -19.63 -14.66 21.41
C GLY A 36 -19.61 -13.29 20.71
N TYR A 37 -20.08 -13.27 19.48
CA TYR A 37 -20.25 -12.05 18.71
C TYR A 37 -21.19 -11.07 19.43
N GLN A 38 -20.72 -9.86 19.66
CA GLN A 38 -21.46 -8.78 20.30
C GLN A 38 -21.96 -7.78 19.25
N ARG A 39 -23.24 -7.81 18.97
CA ARG A 39 -23.87 -7.00 17.94
C ARG A 39 -23.77 -5.50 18.22
N ASP A 40 -23.90 -5.13 19.49
CA ASP A 40 -23.81 -3.73 19.95
C ASP A 40 -22.50 -3.06 19.56
N PHE A 41 -21.42 -3.84 19.40
CA PHE A 41 -20.12 -3.30 18.98
C PHE A 41 -20.16 -2.71 17.56
N LEU A 42 -20.93 -3.30 16.66
CA LEU A 42 -21.17 -2.74 15.33
C LEU A 42 -22.28 -1.65 15.36
N GLU A 43 -23.39 -1.93 16.05
CA GLU A 43 -24.57 -1.07 16.04
C GLU A 43 -24.30 0.30 16.67
N SER A 44 -23.52 0.35 17.76
CA SER A 44 -23.16 1.61 18.43
C SER A 44 -22.28 2.55 17.60
N TYR A 45 -21.62 2.03 16.56
CA TYR A 45 -20.82 2.86 15.66
C TYR A 45 -21.71 3.61 14.68
N VAL A 46 -21.75 4.94 14.79
CA VAL A 46 -22.48 5.82 13.88
C VAL A 46 -21.48 6.54 12.96
N PRO A 47 -21.47 6.26 11.64
CA PRO A 47 -20.53 6.87 10.71
C PRO A 47 -20.47 8.40 10.80
N ASN A 48 -19.26 8.97 10.84
CA ASN A 48 -18.96 10.40 10.96
C ASN A 48 -19.40 11.10 12.28
N GLN A 49 -19.96 10.35 13.22
CA GLN A 49 -20.22 10.80 14.60
C GLN A 49 -19.34 10.04 15.58
N SER A 50 -19.31 8.70 15.45
CA SER A 50 -18.31 7.85 16.11
C SER A 50 -17.00 7.85 15.32
N ALA A 51 -15.88 7.67 16.02
CA ALA A 51 -14.59 7.47 15.39
C ALA A 51 -13.68 6.59 16.26
N TYR A 52 -13.02 5.62 15.66
CA TYR A 52 -11.99 4.80 16.28
C TYR A 52 -10.63 5.51 16.30
N LEU A 53 -10.38 6.32 15.27
CA LEU A 53 -9.20 7.17 15.17
C LEU A 53 -9.58 8.60 15.59
N SER A 54 -8.93 9.13 16.62
CA SER A 54 -9.16 10.52 17.04
C SER A 54 -8.84 11.48 15.89
N GLU A 55 -9.40 12.68 15.93
CA GLU A 55 -9.13 13.71 14.92
C GLU A 55 -7.62 14.01 14.78
N THR A 56 -6.90 13.99 15.88
CA THR A 56 -5.43 14.20 15.89
C THR A 56 -4.73 13.07 15.15
N LEU A 57 -5.10 11.80 15.38
CA LEU A 57 -4.53 10.66 14.68
C LEU A 57 -4.85 10.70 13.19
N ARG A 58 -6.09 11.01 12.81
CA ARG A 58 -6.48 11.16 11.39
C ARG A 58 -5.68 12.25 10.70
N ARG A 59 -5.52 13.42 11.31
CA ARG A 59 -4.67 14.50 10.75
C ARG A 59 -3.21 14.07 10.60
N GLN A 60 -2.67 13.33 11.56
CA GLN A 60 -1.32 12.78 11.47
C GLN A 60 -1.19 11.80 10.30
N LEU A 61 -2.14 10.87 10.15
CA LEU A 61 -2.18 9.89 9.06
C LEU A 61 -2.28 10.57 7.69
N HIS A 62 -3.15 11.58 7.54
CA HIS A 62 -3.25 12.37 6.31
C HIS A 62 -1.94 13.08 5.96
N LYS A 63 -1.26 13.65 6.96
CA LYS A 63 0.04 14.30 6.75
C LYS A 63 1.10 13.29 6.29
N MET A 64 1.18 12.14 6.95
CA MET A 64 2.15 11.08 6.61
C MET A 64 1.86 10.44 5.25
N GLY A 65 0.59 10.17 4.95
CA GLY A 65 0.17 9.44 3.76
C GLY A 65 0.02 10.29 2.50
N ASN A 66 0.19 11.61 2.60
CA ASN A 66 0.02 12.51 1.47
C ASN A 66 1.13 12.30 0.42
N THR A 67 0.74 11.79 -0.74
CA THR A 67 1.63 11.55 -1.87
C THR A 67 1.79 12.76 -2.79
N GLY A 68 1.03 13.83 -2.56
CA GLY A 68 0.93 15.00 -3.44
C GLY A 68 0.15 14.74 -4.72
N GLN A 69 -0.51 13.58 -4.85
CA GLN A 69 -1.27 13.18 -6.05
C GLN A 69 -2.79 13.10 -5.81
N GLY A 70 -3.29 13.68 -4.71
CA GLY A 70 -4.71 13.61 -4.34
C GLY A 70 -5.69 14.17 -5.38
N MET A 71 -5.26 15.11 -6.23
CA MET A 71 -6.07 15.69 -7.32
C MET A 71 -6.06 14.84 -8.62
N ARG A 72 -5.27 13.76 -8.68
CA ARG A 72 -5.20 12.88 -9.84
C ARG A 72 -6.28 11.80 -9.80
N PRO A 73 -6.57 11.13 -10.94
CA PRO A 73 -7.50 9.99 -10.97
C PRO A 73 -7.16 8.94 -9.92
N ALA A 74 -8.16 8.25 -9.41
CA ALA A 74 -8.01 7.19 -8.41
C ALA A 74 -6.94 6.16 -8.81
N GLY A 75 -6.17 5.69 -7.84
CA GLY A 75 -5.14 4.68 -8.06
C GLY A 75 -3.89 5.14 -8.82
N THR A 76 -3.76 6.42 -9.20
CA THR A 76 -2.58 6.92 -9.93
C THR A 76 -1.28 6.62 -9.16
N TYR A 77 -1.25 6.90 -7.86
CA TYR A 77 -0.09 6.59 -7.03
C TYR A 77 0.14 5.09 -6.88
N GLY A 78 -0.94 4.32 -6.65
CA GLY A 78 -0.86 2.86 -6.55
C GLY A 78 -0.27 2.21 -7.80
N ARG A 79 -0.68 2.66 -8.99
CA ARG A 79 -0.12 2.18 -10.26
C ARG A 79 1.36 2.51 -10.41
N ALA A 80 1.78 3.69 -9.98
CA ALA A 80 3.19 4.11 -10.04
C ALA A 80 4.13 3.26 -9.18
N ILE A 81 3.62 2.68 -8.09
CA ILE A 81 4.39 1.85 -7.15
C ILE A 81 4.02 0.36 -7.23
N LEU A 82 3.20 -0.06 -8.20
CA LEU A 82 2.55 -1.38 -8.23
C LEU A 82 3.54 -2.54 -8.08
N ASN A 83 4.63 -2.55 -8.83
CA ASN A 83 5.62 -3.64 -8.78
C ASN A 83 6.16 -3.85 -7.36
N ARG A 84 6.43 -2.78 -6.64
CA ARG A 84 6.90 -2.86 -5.26
C ARG A 84 5.76 -3.24 -4.30
N LEU A 85 4.57 -2.69 -4.51
CA LEU A 85 3.40 -2.99 -3.70
C LEU A 85 3.05 -4.48 -3.77
N LEU A 86 3.11 -5.07 -4.96
CA LEU A 86 2.91 -6.51 -5.17
C LEU A 86 3.85 -7.35 -4.29
N ILE A 87 5.13 -6.98 -4.21
CA ILE A 87 6.11 -7.71 -3.40
C ILE A 87 5.86 -7.49 -1.91
N ASP A 88 5.81 -6.23 -1.49
CA ASP A 88 5.81 -5.86 -0.08
C ASP A 88 4.53 -6.25 0.65
N LEU A 89 3.36 -5.99 0.05
CA LEU A 89 2.08 -6.33 0.65
C LEU A 89 1.82 -7.84 0.61
N SER A 90 2.17 -8.54 -0.49
CA SER A 90 2.05 -9.99 -0.55
C SER A 90 2.93 -10.67 0.47
N TRP A 91 4.18 -10.24 0.62
CA TRP A 91 5.10 -10.77 1.62
C TRP A 91 4.63 -10.50 3.04
N ALA A 92 4.43 -9.23 3.41
CA ALA A 92 4.13 -8.85 4.77
C ALA A 92 2.77 -9.40 5.25
N SER A 93 1.72 -9.32 4.41
CA SER A 93 0.41 -9.88 4.76
C SER A 93 0.42 -11.40 4.86
N SER A 94 1.26 -12.11 4.09
CA SER A 94 1.43 -13.55 4.21
C SER A 94 2.19 -13.92 5.49
N GLN A 95 3.22 -13.15 5.87
CA GLN A 95 3.94 -13.38 7.13
C GLN A 95 3.04 -13.29 8.35
N LEU A 96 2.03 -12.41 8.35
CA LEU A 96 1.04 -12.31 9.42
C LEU A 96 0.12 -13.54 9.55
N GLU A 97 0.23 -14.49 8.62
CA GLU A 97 -0.45 -15.79 8.64
C GLU A 97 0.54 -16.97 8.78
N GLY A 98 1.77 -16.70 9.21
CA GLY A 98 2.79 -17.72 9.45
C GLY A 98 3.58 -18.15 8.21
N ASN A 99 3.48 -17.44 7.08
CA ASN A 99 4.28 -17.71 5.89
C ASN A 99 5.76 -17.39 6.14
N THR A 100 6.64 -18.29 5.74
CA THR A 100 8.08 -18.22 6.03
C THR A 100 8.94 -17.75 4.85
N TYR A 101 8.34 -17.37 3.72
CA TYR A 101 9.08 -16.77 2.61
C TYR A 101 9.83 -15.52 3.05
N SER A 102 11.06 -15.36 2.56
CA SER A 102 11.76 -14.07 2.68
C SER A 102 11.21 -13.06 1.67
N ARG A 103 11.49 -11.77 1.88
CA ARG A 103 11.12 -10.73 0.91
C ARG A 103 11.82 -10.93 -0.45
N LEU A 104 13.06 -11.47 -0.44
CA LEU A 104 13.80 -11.78 -1.66
C LEU A 104 13.18 -12.95 -2.42
N ASP A 105 12.81 -14.03 -1.72
CA ASP A 105 12.13 -15.18 -2.33
C ASP A 105 10.77 -14.76 -2.89
N THR A 106 10.03 -13.92 -2.17
CA THR A 106 8.76 -13.36 -2.65
C THR A 106 8.95 -12.55 -3.93
N ARG A 107 10.00 -11.72 -3.99
CA ARG A 107 10.35 -10.99 -5.22
C ARG A 107 10.65 -11.94 -6.37
N ALA A 108 11.50 -12.94 -6.15
CA ALA A 108 11.86 -13.92 -7.18
C ALA A 108 10.62 -14.70 -7.69
N LEU A 109 9.69 -15.03 -6.78
CA LEU A 109 8.43 -15.67 -7.13
C LEU A 109 7.53 -14.75 -7.98
N ILE A 110 7.35 -13.49 -7.57
CA ILE A 110 6.44 -12.55 -8.24
C ILE A 110 7.00 -12.10 -9.60
N GLU A 111 8.30 -11.80 -9.69
CA GLU A 111 8.93 -11.27 -10.90
C GLU A 111 9.30 -12.37 -11.91
N ASN A 112 9.77 -13.51 -11.44
CA ASN A 112 10.36 -14.56 -12.29
C ASN A 112 9.64 -15.91 -12.22
N GLY A 113 8.62 -16.06 -11.38
CA GLY A 113 7.94 -17.34 -11.15
C GLY A 113 8.79 -18.37 -10.39
N THR A 114 9.89 -17.97 -9.75
CA THR A 114 10.83 -18.88 -9.09
C THR A 114 10.31 -19.25 -7.71
N ILE A 115 9.97 -20.53 -7.52
CA ILE A 115 9.55 -21.08 -6.23
C ILE A 115 10.77 -21.26 -5.34
N ALA A 116 10.69 -20.77 -4.09
CA ALA A 116 11.76 -20.91 -3.12
C ALA A 116 11.92 -22.37 -2.66
N SER A 117 13.16 -22.83 -2.57
CA SER A 117 13.46 -24.19 -2.10
C SER A 117 13.09 -24.39 -0.63
N GLY A 118 12.53 -25.56 -0.31
CA GLY A 118 12.18 -25.95 1.06
C GLY A 118 10.92 -25.28 1.61
N LYS A 119 10.14 -24.56 0.78
CA LYS A 119 8.86 -23.97 1.18
C LYS A 119 7.68 -24.86 0.83
N ALA A 120 6.64 -24.82 1.66
CA ALA A 120 5.42 -25.55 1.40
C ALA A 120 4.64 -24.91 0.23
N LEU A 121 3.94 -25.74 -0.56
CA LEU A 121 3.13 -25.24 -1.68
C LEU A 121 2.05 -24.25 -1.24
N ILE A 122 1.49 -24.45 -0.05
CA ILE A 122 0.49 -23.54 0.54
C ILE A 122 1.05 -22.13 0.77
N GLU A 123 2.32 -22.02 1.15
CA GLU A 123 2.98 -20.73 1.35
C GLU A 123 3.19 -20.01 0.02
N THR A 124 3.60 -20.75 -1.02
CA THR A 124 3.75 -20.22 -2.39
C THR A 124 2.40 -19.75 -2.93
N GLN A 125 1.36 -20.59 -2.80
CA GLN A 125 0.00 -20.24 -3.23
C GLN A 125 -0.51 -18.99 -2.51
N MET A 126 -0.28 -18.85 -1.22
CA MET A 126 -0.69 -17.68 -0.44
C MET A 126 -0.10 -16.38 -1.00
N ILE A 127 1.18 -16.35 -1.38
CA ILE A 127 1.82 -15.17 -1.98
C ILE A 127 1.23 -14.85 -3.36
N LEU A 128 1.04 -15.87 -4.20
CA LEU A 128 0.45 -15.68 -5.53
C LEU A 128 -0.99 -15.19 -5.46
N ASN A 129 -1.75 -15.64 -4.47
CA ASN A 129 -3.11 -15.17 -4.21
C ASN A 129 -3.13 -13.69 -3.77
N HIS A 130 -2.19 -13.26 -2.92
CA HIS A 130 -2.07 -11.85 -2.59
C HIS A 130 -1.73 -11.01 -3.82
N LYS A 131 -0.79 -11.47 -4.66
CA LYS A 131 -0.47 -10.81 -5.93
C LYS A 131 -1.72 -10.64 -6.79
N ALA A 132 -2.46 -11.73 -7.02
CA ALA A 132 -3.69 -11.68 -7.81
C ALA A 132 -4.76 -10.74 -7.22
N ALA A 133 -4.92 -10.71 -5.90
CA ALA A 133 -5.86 -9.81 -5.23
C ALA A 133 -5.46 -8.33 -5.36
N ILE A 134 -4.16 -8.00 -5.29
CA ILE A 134 -3.67 -6.64 -5.49
C ILE A 134 -3.88 -6.21 -6.95
N GLU A 135 -3.54 -7.07 -7.91
CA GLU A 135 -3.76 -6.81 -9.35
C GLU A 135 -5.25 -6.60 -9.63
N LEU A 136 -6.13 -7.49 -9.14
CA LEU A 136 -7.58 -7.36 -9.25
C LEU A 136 -8.07 -6.00 -8.71
N LEU A 137 -7.58 -5.57 -7.55
CA LEU A 137 -7.95 -4.30 -6.95
C LEU A 137 -7.47 -3.11 -7.78
N MET A 138 -6.22 -3.15 -8.27
CA MET A 138 -5.63 -2.05 -9.04
C MET A 138 -6.25 -1.91 -10.43
N ASP A 139 -6.57 -3.02 -11.08
CA ASP A 139 -7.21 -3.02 -12.39
C ASP A 139 -8.64 -2.46 -12.34
N ASN A 140 -9.31 -2.63 -11.20
CA ASN A 140 -10.69 -2.21 -10.99
C ASN A 140 -10.84 -1.03 -10.02
N ILE A 141 -9.76 -0.30 -9.71
CA ILE A 141 -9.75 0.69 -8.63
C ILE A 141 -10.81 1.80 -8.85
N ASP A 142 -11.07 2.20 -10.08
CA ASP A 142 -12.03 3.26 -10.41
C ASP A 142 -13.49 2.88 -10.06
N SER A 143 -13.79 1.57 -9.97
CA SER A 143 -15.09 1.01 -9.59
C SER A 143 -15.06 0.28 -8.24
N ALA A 144 -13.89 0.19 -7.61
CA ALA A 144 -13.74 -0.48 -6.34
C ALA A 144 -14.48 0.29 -5.22
N GLY A 145 -15.09 -0.46 -4.31
CA GLY A 145 -15.81 0.09 -3.17
C GLY A 145 -16.21 -1.01 -2.18
N PHE A 146 -16.77 -0.60 -1.05
CA PHE A 146 -17.24 -1.55 -0.04
C PHE A 146 -18.62 -2.09 -0.42
N ASN A 147 -18.63 -3.07 -1.32
CA ASN A 147 -19.81 -3.79 -1.75
C ASN A 147 -19.54 -5.30 -1.81
N ARG A 148 -20.62 -6.10 -1.89
CA ARG A 148 -20.48 -7.56 -1.91
C ARG A 148 -19.59 -8.04 -3.05
N TYR A 149 -19.75 -7.49 -4.25
CA TYR A 149 -18.96 -7.90 -5.41
C TYR A 149 -17.46 -7.73 -5.15
N THR A 150 -17.04 -6.54 -4.72
CA THR A 150 -15.61 -6.27 -4.45
C THR A 150 -15.06 -7.19 -3.35
N LEU A 151 -15.75 -7.29 -2.20
CA LEU A 151 -15.23 -8.06 -1.06
C LEU A 151 -15.21 -9.56 -1.33
N MET A 152 -16.23 -10.11 -2.01
CA MET A 152 -16.29 -11.53 -2.37
C MET A 152 -15.25 -11.88 -3.43
N ASN A 153 -14.98 -11.01 -4.41
CA ASN A 153 -13.93 -11.24 -5.39
C ASN A 153 -12.51 -11.12 -4.79
N LEU A 154 -12.28 -10.17 -3.88
CA LEU A 154 -11.03 -10.11 -3.11
C LEU A 154 -10.83 -11.37 -2.27
N HIS A 155 -11.87 -11.84 -1.58
CA HIS A 155 -11.81 -13.10 -0.85
C HIS A 155 -11.54 -14.28 -1.78
N SER A 156 -12.23 -14.38 -2.91
CA SER A 156 -12.01 -15.44 -3.90
C SER A 156 -10.57 -15.50 -4.35
N ALA A 157 -9.99 -14.35 -4.76
CA ALA A 157 -8.59 -14.29 -5.18
C ALA A 157 -7.62 -14.69 -4.04
N LEU A 158 -7.87 -14.23 -2.80
CA LEU A 158 -7.02 -14.54 -1.64
C LEU A 158 -7.14 -15.98 -1.17
N SER A 159 -8.27 -16.63 -1.41
CA SER A 159 -8.58 -17.98 -0.93
C SER A 159 -8.39 -19.07 -1.98
N GLU A 160 -8.14 -18.72 -3.24
CA GLU A 160 -7.99 -19.65 -4.34
C GLU A 160 -7.05 -20.82 -3.99
N ASN A 161 -7.54 -22.04 -4.12
CA ASN A 161 -6.79 -23.28 -3.87
C ASN A 161 -6.17 -23.39 -2.46
N LEU A 162 -6.71 -22.66 -1.47
CA LEU A 162 -6.28 -22.71 -0.07
C LEU A 162 -7.35 -23.25 0.88
N LEU A 163 -8.63 -23.25 0.46
CA LEU A 163 -9.72 -23.76 1.28
C LEU A 163 -9.92 -25.26 1.04
N SER A 164 -10.23 -26.00 2.10
CA SER A 164 -10.55 -27.43 2.02
C SER A 164 -11.79 -27.69 1.18
N ASN A 165 -12.75 -26.76 1.20
CA ASN A 165 -13.94 -26.78 0.35
C ASN A 165 -13.88 -25.61 -0.63
N ARG A 166 -13.61 -25.89 -1.90
CA ARG A 166 -13.53 -24.87 -2.97
C ARG A 166 -14.83 -24.10 -3.20
N THR A 167 -15.99 -24.65 -2.78
CA THR A 167 -17.27 -23.94 -2.91
C THR A 167 -17.40 -22.75 -1.95
N ASP A 168 -16.52 -22.63 -0.96
CA ASP A 168 -16.50 -21.52 -0.01
C ASP A 168 -15.68 -20.31 -0.54
N GLU A 169 -14.91 -20.49 -1.60
CA GLU A 169 -14.15 -19.41 -2.22
C GLU A 169 -15.09 -18.33 -2.76
N GLY A 170 -14.92 -17.07 -2.29
CA GLY A 170 -15.76 -15.95 -2.70
C GLY A 170 -17.20 -15.98 -2.20
N ARG A 171 -17.52 -16.78 -1.16
CA ARG A 171 -18.87 -16.90 -0.60
C ARG A 171 -18.92 -16.69 0.90
N LEU A 172 -20.02 -16.14 1.38
CA LEU A 172 -20.31 -16.10 2.81
C LEU A 172 -20.53 -17.54 3.31
N ARG A 173 -19.92 -17.86 4.44
CA ARG A 173 -19.99 -19.20 5.01
C ARG A 173 -21.40 -19.60 5.43
N GLN A 174 -21.66 -20.89 5.33
CA GLN A 174 -22.93 -21.52 5.72
C GLN A 174 -22.74 -22.49 6.89
N HIS A 175 -21.53 -22.52 7.48
CA HIS A 175 -21.15 -23.44 8.56
C HIS A 175 -20.39 -22.70 9.66
N ILE A 176 -20.27 -23.35 10.81
CA ILE A 176 -19.57 -22.83 11.97
C ILE A 176 -18.06 -22.81 11.71
N VAL A 177 -17.39 -21.75 12.19
CA VAL A 177 -15.93 -21.66 12.20
C VAL A 177 -15.45 -21.41 13.62
N GLU A 178 -14.25 -21.86 13.93
CA GLU A 178 -13.60 -21.67 15.22
C GLU A 178 -12.37 -20.77 15.07
N ILE A 179 -12.06 -20.04 16.13
CA ILE A 179 -10.86 -19.21 16.19
C ILE A 179 -9.78 -19.95 17.00
N SER A 180 -8.69 -20.26 16.33
CA SER A 180 -7.53 -20.89 16.97
C SER A 180 -6.93 -19.94 18.04
N HIS A 181 -6.50 -20.48 19.17
CA HIS A 181 -5.85 -19.76 20.27
C HIS A 181 -6.67 -18.64 20.92
N GLY A 182 -8.00 -18.61 20.68
CA GLY A 182 -8.94 -17.65 21.26
C GLY A 182 -10.10 -18.31 21.97
N VAL A 183 -10.80 -17.54 22.81
CA VAL A 183 -12.04 -17.94 23.47
C VAL A 183 -13.28 -17.30 22.82
N TYR A 184 -13.07 -16.58 21.73
CA TYR A 184 -14.13 -15.96 20.93
C TYR A 184 -14.83 -17.00 20.06
N ARG A 185 -16.15 -16.96 20.05
CA ARG A 185 -17.01 -17.79 19.19
C ARG A 185 -17.72 -16.90 18.18
N PRO A 186 -17.37 -16.98 16.89
CA PRO A 186 -18.07 -16.25 15.85
C PRO A 186 -19.55 -16.62 15.75
N LEU A 187 -20.33 -15.70 15.20
CA LEU A 187 -21.75 -15.92 14.93
C LEU A 187 -21.95 -17.15 14.03
N ASP A 188 -22.97 -17.96 14.28
CA ASP A 188 -23.19 -19.24 13.59
C ASP A 188 -24.43 -19.26 12.65
N VAL A 189 -25.22 -18.19 12.63
CA VAL A 189 -26.46 -18.09 11.83
C VAL A 189 -26.19 -17.41 10.49
N PRO A 190 -26.22 -18.13 9.33
CA PRO A 190 -25.86 -17.59 8.01
C PRO A 190 -26.65 -16.35 7.60
N GLN A 191 -27.95 -16.30 7.90
CA GLN A 191 -28.79 -15.14 7.57
C GLN A 191 -28.35 -13.89 8.32
N GLN A 192 -27.99 -14.03 9.60
CA GLN A 192 -27.49 -12.91 10.41
C GLN A 192 -26.10 -12.48 9.92
N ILE A 193 -25.23 -13.44 9.56
CA ILE A 193 -23.91 -13.15 8.97
C ILE A 193 -24.09 -12.32 7.71
N SER A 194 -25.00 -12.71 6.82
CA SER A 194 -25.29 -11.98 5.58
C SER A 194 -25.81 -10.56 5.86
N THR A 195 -26.72 -10.39 6.80
CA THR A 195 -27.29 -9.08 7.17
C THR A 195 -26.21 -8.16 7.77
N LEU A 196 -25.42 -8.68 8.72
CA LEU A 196 -24.35 -7.90 9.37
C LEU A 196 -23.20 -7.59 8.42
N PHE A 197 -22.92 -8.47 7.46
CA PHE A 197 -21.94 -8.18 6.41
C PHE A 197 -22.38 -6.98 5.56
N ASP A 198 -23.65 -6.93 5.14
CA ASP A 198 -24.20 -5.77 4.43
C ASP A 198 -24.15 -4.49 5.29
N GLU A 199 -24.46 -4.59 6.58
CA GLU A 199 -24.42 -3.46 7.50
C GLU A 199 -22.98 -2.93 7.66
N ILE A 200 -21.97 -3.81 7.76
CA ILE A 200 -20.56 -3.41 7.80
C ILE A 200 -20.21 -2.65 6.52
N LEU A 201 -20.57 -3.16 5.34
CA LEU A 201 -20.26 -2.52 4.07
C LEU A 201 -20.94 -1.16 3.94
N GLU A 202 -22.21 -1.08 4.34
CA GLU A 202 -22.99 0.16 4.30
C GLU A 202 -22.38 1.23 5.24
N LYS A 203 -22.04 0.85 6.49
CA LYS A 203 -21.40 1.77 7.44
C LYS A 203 -20.04 2.23 6.91
N THR A 204 -19.22 1.30 6.38
CA THR A 204 -17.92 1.64 5.81
C THR A 204 -18.05 2.66 4.68
N ASN A 205 -18.99 2.49 3.76
CA ASN A 205 -19.25 3.44 2.67
C ASN A 205 -19.69 4.83 3.16
N LYS A 206 -20.41 4.90 4.29
CA LYS A 206 -20.86 6.17 4.86
C LYS A 206 -19.74 6.95 5.58
N ILE A 207 -18.67 6.29 6.01
CA ILE A 207 -17.52 6.95 6.62
C ILE A 207 -16.81 7.79 5.56
N LYS A 208 -16.57 9.08 5.86
CA LYS A 208 -15.97 10.04 4.91
C LYS A 208 -14.44 10.01 4.93
N ASP A 209 -13.84 9.76 6.09
CA ASP A 209 -12.39 9.76 6.25
C ASP A 209 -11.80 8.42 5.78
N PRO A 210 -10.85 8.40 4.82
CA PRO A 210 -10.31 7.18 4.25
C PRO A 210 -9.51 6.33 5.27
N PHE A 211 -8.89 6.93 6.28
CA PHE A 211 -8.19 6.18 7.32
C PHE A 211 -9.17 5.53 8.30
N GLU A 212 -10.22 6.24 8.64
CA GLU A 212 -11.29 5.67 9.48
C GLU A 212 -12.01 4.53 8.74
N GLN A 213 -12.27 4.66 7.43
CA GLN A 213 -12.79 3.56 6.60
C GLN A 213 -11.85 2.34 6.61
N SER A 214 -10.55 2.60 6.39
CA SER A 214 -9.51 1.57 6.40
C SER A 214 -9.45 0.82 7.72
N PHE A 215 -9.47 1.54 8.83
CA PHE A 215 -9.42 0.94 10.15
C PHE A 215 -10.72 0.24 10.54
N PHE A 216 -11.88 0.82 10.21
CA PHE A 216 -13.19 0.25 10.48
C PHE A 216 -13.36 -1.13 9.84
N ILE A 217 -13.01 -1.28 8.56
CA ILE A 217 -13.12 -2.58 7.88
C ILE A 217 -12.13 -3.61 8.44
N MET A 218 -10.93 -3.17 8.88
CA MET A 218 -9.96 -4.04 9.55
C MET A 218 -10.45 -4.57 10.90
N VAL A 219 -11.30 -3.82 11.59
CA VAL A 219 -11.91 -4.22 12.86
C VAL A 219 -13.07 -5.17 12.63
N HIS A 220 -14.07 -4.74 11.85
CA HIS A 220 -15.36 -5.41 11.81
C HIS A 220 -15.44 -6.62 10.89
N LEU A 221 -14.69 -6.62 9.78
CA LEU A 221 -14.72 -7.78 8.86
C LEU A 221 -14.18 -9.06 9.54
N PRO A 222 -12.96 -9.05 10.14
CA PRO A 222 -12.48 -10.24 10.83
C PRO A 222 -13.24 -10.53 12.14
N TYR A 223 -13.85 -9.53 12.79
CA TYR A 223 -14.69 -9.76 13.96
C TYR A 223 -15.96 -10.54 13.62
N LEU A 224 -16.63 -10.22 12.51
CA LEU A 224 -17.80 -10.97 12.03
C LEU A 224 -17.45 -12.37 11.53
N GLN A 225 -16.24 -12.59 10.98
CA GLN A 225 -15.86 -13.85 10.31
C GLN A 225 -16.88 -14.25 9.23
N PRO A 226 -17.16 -13.41 8.21
CA PRO A 226 -18.20 -13.72 7.23
C PRO A 226 -17.82 -14.87 6.30
N PHE A 227 -16.54 -15.18 6.14
CA PHE A 227 -16.04 -16.24 5.27
C PHE A 227 -15.57 -17.44 6.10
N ALA A 228 -15.42 -18.60 5.44
CA ALA A 228 -14.95 -19.85 6.07
C ALA A 228 -13.53 -19.72 6.64
N ASP A 229 -12.66 -18.99 5.95
CA ASP A 229 -11.30 -18.60 6.36
C ASP A 229 -10.93 -17.30 5.62
N VAL A 230 -9.67 -16.89 5.67
CA VAL A 230 -9.09 -15.73 4.93
C VAL A 230 -9.66 -14.37 5.33
N ASN A 231 -10.45 -14.30 6.41
CA ASN A 231 -11.11 -13.06 6.86
C ASN A 231 -10.11 -11.94 7.19
N LYS A 232 -9.01 -12.25 7.87
CA LYS A 232 -7.96 -11.28 8.21
C LYS A 232 -7.24 -10.76 6.96
N ARG A 233 -6.89 -11.66 6.02
CA ARG A 233 -6.24 -11.30 4.75
C ARG A 233 -7.15 -10.41 3.91
N THR A 234 -8.43 -10.76 3.80
CA THR A 234 -9.44 -9.97 3.10
C THR A 234 -9.60 -8.58 3.71
N SER A 235 -9.64 -8.47 5.03
CA SER A 235 -9.76 -7.17 5.71
C SER A 235 -8.54 -6.26 5.49
N ARG A 236 -7.32 -6.82 5.50
CA ARG A 236 -6.10 -6.06 5.21
C ARG A 236 -6.04 -5.58 3.76
N MET A 237 -6.52 -6.40 2.82
CA MET A 237 -6.63 -5.99 1.42
C MET A 237 -7.69 -4.90 1.25
N ALA A 238 -8.89 -5.09 1.81
CA ALA A 238 -9.98 -4.13 1.76
C ALA A 238 -9.63 -2.77 2.42
N ALA A 239 -8.78 -2.78 3.47
CA ALA A 239 -8.29 -1.57 4.13
C ALA A 239 -7.51 -0.64 3.18
N ASN A 240 -6.95 -1.18 2.09
CA ASN A 240 -6.25 -0.39 1.09
C ASN A 240 -7.18 0.27 0.05
N ILE A 241 -8.44 -0.14 -0.07
CA ILE A 241 -9.39 0.46 -1.02
C ILE A 241 -9.47 1.98 -0.85
N PRO A 242 -9.81 2.53 0.32
CA PRO A 242 -9.96 3.97 0.48
C PRO A 242 -8.64 4.73 0.32
N LEU A 243 -7.50 4.12 0.68
CA LEU A 243 -6.19 4.73 0.55
C LEU A 243 -5.81 4.88 -0.93
N LEU A 244 -5.99 3.83 -1.73
CA LEU A 244 -5.70 3.81 -3.16
C LEU A 244 -6.66 4.73 -3.94
N LEU A 245 -7.95 4.75 -3.59
CA LEU A 245 -8.94 5.65 -4.19
C LEU A 245 -8.56 7.12 -4.02
N ASN A 246 -7.99 7.48 -2.86
CA ASN A 246 -7.59 8.85 -2.53
C ASN A 246 -6.12 9.16 -2.85
N ASN A 247 -5.42 8.28 -3.59
CA ASN A 247 -3.99 8.41 -3.88
C ASN A 247 -3.11 8.64 -2.65
N LEU A 248 -3.51 8.06 -1.52
CA LEU A 248 -2.72 8.01 -0.29
C LEU A 248 -1.71 6.85 -0.34
N CYS A 249 -0.69 6.92 0.50
CA CYS A 249 0.24 5.81 0.66
C CYS A 249 -0.51 4.54 1.10
N PRO A 250 -0.30 3.37 0.48
CA PRO A 250 -0.95 2.13 0.90
C PRO A 250 -0.39 1.61 2.23
N LEU A 251 -1.21 0.85 2.93
CA LEU A 251 -0.85 0.15 4.16
C LEU A 251 -0.28 -1.24 3.83
N THR A 252 0.98 -1.48 4.11
CA THR A 252 1.69 -2.71 3.71
C THR A 252 2.00 -3.68 4.85
N PHE A 253 1.81 -3.29 6.10
CA PHE A 253 2.14 -4.09 7.30
C PHE A 253 3.62 -4.48 7.44
N LEU A 254 4.53 -3.82 6.73
CA LEU A 254 5.97 -4.03 6.86
C LEU A 254 6.44 -3.82 8.30
N GLY A 255 7.18 -4.81 8.81
CA GLY A 255 7.75 -4.75 10.16
C GLY A 255 6.75 -5.01 11.30
N VAL A 256 5.53 -5.43 11.00
CA VAL A 256 4.55 -5.89 12.01
C VAL A 256 4.78 -7.40 12.25
N PRO A 257 5.15 -7.81 13.48
CA PRO A 257 5.28 -9.23 13.80
C PRO A 257 3.91 -9.92 13.85
N GLU A 258 3.89 -11.18 13.42
CA GLU A 258 2.69 -12.04 13.45
C GLU A 258 2.05 -12.10 14.85
N THR A 259 2.87 -12.33 15.87
CA THR A 259 2.41 -12.42 17.26
C THR A 259 1.71 -11.14 17.74
N ALA A 260 2.28 -9.97 17.43
CA ALA A 260 1.70 -8.68 17.81
C ALA A 260 0.35 -8.46 17.11
N TYR A 261 0.26 -8.75 15.81
CA TYR A 261 -0.98 -8.64 15.06
C TYR A 261 -2.05 -9.60 15.58
N SER A 262 -1.67 -10.84 15.85
CA SER A 262 -2.58 -11.86 16.39
C SER A 262 -3.12 -11.47 17.78
N GLN A 263 -2.27 -10.95 18.68
CA GLN A 263 -2.68 -10.44 19.98
C GLN A 263 -3.66 -9.25 19.85
N ALA A 264 -3.42 -8.34 18.91
CA ALA A 264 -4.31 -7.22 18.67
C ALA A 264 -5.69 -7.65 18.14
N ILE A 265 -5.72 -8.60 17.23
CA ILE A 265 -6.97 -9.19 16.72
C ILE A 265 -7.73 -9.91 17.85
N LEU A 266 -7.04 -10.64 18.72
CA LEU A 266 -7.67 -11.26 19.90
C LEU A 266 -8.25 -10.22 20.86
N GLY A 267 -7.62 -9.06 21.02
CA GLY A 267 -8.18 -7.94 21.78
C GLY A 267 -9.54 -7.46 21.24
N VAL A 268 -9.66 -7.39 19.90
CA VAL A 268 -10.95 -7.08 19.26
C VAL A 268 -11.95 -8.23 19.47
N TYR A 269 -11.52 -9.46 19.26
CA TYR A 269 -12.40 -10.64 19.34
C TYR A 269 -12.95 -10.88 20.72
N GLU A 270 -12.11 -10.79 21.75
CA GLU A 270 -12.47 -11.20 23.10
C GLU A 270 -12.98 -10.06 23.98
N LEU A 271 -12.56 -8.81 23.68
CA LEU A 271 -12.86 -7.66 24.52
C LEU A 271 -13.65 -6.56 23.78
N THR A 272 -13.87 -6.68 22.47
CA THR A 272 -14.38 -5.61 21.59
C THR A 272 -13.59 -4.30 21.76
N ARG A 273 -12.29 -4.40 22.05
CA ARG A 273 -11.37 -3.28 22.26
C ARG A 273 -10.41 -3.17 21.08
N ILE A 274 -10.29 -1.95 20.58
CA ILE A 274 -9.59 -1.65 19.32
C ILE A 274 -8.19 -1.04 19.52
N GLU A 275 -7.85 -0.66 20.75
CA GLU A 275 -6.71 0.22 21.03
C GLU A 275 -5.39 -0.42 20.61
N LEU A 276 -5.20 -1.71 20.89
CA LEU A 276 -3.98 -2.43 20.51
C LEU A 276 -3.88 -2.57 18.98
N LEU A 277 -4.97 -2.85 18.28
CA LEU A 277 -5.00 -2.90 16.82
C LEU A 277 -4.76 -1.51 16.21
N ARG A 278 -5.25 -0.45 16.86
CA ARG A 278 -5.01 0.94 16.47
C ARG A 278 -3.52 1.31 16.58
N ASP A 279 -2.86 0.94 17.66
CA ASP A 279 -1.42 1.23 17.84
C ASP A 279 -0.59 0.50 16.76
N ILE A 280 -0.95 -0.75 16.43
CA ILE A 280 -0.32 -1.50 15.33
C ILE A 280 -0.62 -0.85 13.97
N PHE A 281 -1.86 -0.43 13.73
CA PHE A 281 -2.23 0.26 12.49
C PHE A 281 -1.41 1.54 12.29
N MET A 282 -1.27 2.36 13.33
CA MET A 282 -0.46 3.59 13.29
C MET A 282 0.99 3.29 12.96
N GLN A 283 1.61 2.32 13.65
CA GLN A 283 3.00 1.91 13.42
C GLN A 283 3.20 1.31 12.01
N ALA A 284 2.29 0.44 11.57
CA ALA A 284 2.34 -0.17 10.24
C ALA A 284 2.22 0.88 9.14
N TYR A 285 1.35 1.88 9.35
CA TYR A 285 1.18 2.96 8.38
C TYR A 285 2.39 3.90 8.33
N GLU A 286 2.92 4.29 9.49
CA GLU A 286 4.16 5.07 9.57
C GLU A 286 5.31 4.35 8.84
N ARG A 287 5.48 3.07 9.07
CA ARG A 287 6.50 2.26 8.39
C ARG A 287 6.28 2.22 6.88
N SER A 288 5.04 2.05 6.45
CA SER A 288 4.68 2.07 5.02
C SER A 288 5.04 3.40 4.38
N THR A 289 4.70 4.53 5.03
CA THR A 289 5.02 5.86 4.50
C THR A 289 6.53 6.13 4.42
N GLN A 290 7.30 5.71 5.42
CA GLN A 290 8.75 5.80 5.40
C GLN A 290 9.37 5.05 4.21
N GLU A 291 8.87 3.86 3.91
CA GLU A 291 9.35 3.02 2.81
C GLU A 291 8.95 3.55 1.42
N TYR A 292 7.77 4.12 1.27
CA TYR A 292 7.21 4.50 -0.04
C TYR A 292 7.38 5.98 -0.38
N ILE A 293 7.39 6.89 0.60
CA ILE A 293 7.60 8.31 0.34
C ILE A 293 9.08 8.62 0.07
N ALA A 294 10.01 7.87 0.70
CA ALA A 294 11.44 7.97 0.37
C ALA A 294 11.73 7.64 -1.10
N LEU A 295 10.93 6.76 -1.73
CA LEU A 295 11.03 6.47 -3.17
C LEU A 295 10.54 7.61 -4.06
N LYS A 296 9.65 8.48 -3.56
CA LYS A 296 9.16 9.63 -4.33
C LYS A 296 10.28 10.62 -4.66
N SER A 297 11.30 10.71 -3.81
CA SER A 297 12.48 11.53 -4.08
C SER A 297 13.36 10.97 -5.21
N ASN A 298 13.18 9.70 -5.58
CA ASN A 298 13.92 9.04 -6.67
C ASN A 298 13.08 8.84 -7.94
N LEU A 299 11.75 9.00 -7.86
CA LEU A 299 10.84 8.99 -9.01
C LEU A 299 10.48 10.45 -9.33
N THR A 300 11.40 11.16 -9.97
CA THR A 300 11.06 12.43 -10.61
C THR A 300 10.07 12.11 -11.73
N GLU A 301 8.86 12.68 -11.70
CA GLU A 301 7.95 12.59 -12.85
C GLU A 301 8.72 13.08 -14.08
N PRO A 302 8.61 12.37 -15.22
CA PRO A 302 9.18 12.89 -16.45
C PRO A 302 8.64 14.29 -16.71
N ASP A 303 9.53 15.24 -16.93
CA ASP A 303 9.18 16.61 -17.27
C ASP A 303 8.31 16.62 -18.53
N PRO A 304 7.07 17.15 -18.49
CA PRO A 304 6.17 17.18 -19.62
C PRO A 304 6.75 17.92 -20.84
N LEU A 305 7.52 18.99 -20.62
CA LEU A 305 8.23 19.72 -21.67
C LEU A 305 9.32 18.87 -22.30
N ARG A 306 10.12 18.18 -21.49
CA ARG A 306 11.12 17.22 -21.98
C ARG A 306 10.50 16.10 -22.82
N LEU A 307 9.29 15.63 -22.46
CA LEU A 307 8.59 14.61 -23.23
C LEU A 307 8.09 15.17 -24.57
N ARG A 308 7.47 16.37 -24.53
CA ARG A 308 6.88 17.02 -25.71
C ARG A 308 7.95 17.38 -26.74
N TYR A 309 9.07 17.94 -26.31
CA TYR A 309 10.16 18.45 -27.16
C TYR A 309 11.39 17.52 -27.16
N ARG A 310 11.19 16.24 -26.89
CA ARG A 310 12.28 15.27 -26.70
C ARG A 310 13.25 15.20 -27.88
N ASP A 311 12.74 15.15 -29.08
CA ASP A 311 13.56 14.98 -30.27
C ASP A 311 14.19 16.31 -30.70
N GLU A 312 13.49 17.41 -30.52
CA GLU A 312 13.98 18.75 -30.73
C GLU A 312 15.12 19.11 -29.77
N ILE A 313 14.95 18.81 -28.48
CA ILE A 313 16.01 19.01 -27.47
C ILE A 313 17.28 18.25 -27.87
N LYS A 314 17.15 16.97 -28.27
CA LYS A 314 18.30 16.18 -28.70
C LYS A 314 18.99 16.78 -29.92
N LYS A 315 18.19 17.27 -30.87
CA LYS A 315 18.69 17.90 -32.06
C LYS A 315 19.44 19.19 -31.76
N VAL A 316 18.83 20.10 -30.97
CA VAL A 316 19.43 21.38 -30.59
C VAL A 316 20.72 21.19 -29.82
N VAL A 317 20.73 20.31 -28.81
CA VAL A 317 21.94 19.99 -28.03
C VAL A 317 23.04 19.42 -28.94
N ARG A 318 22.70 18.51 -29.86
CA ARG A 318 23.64 17.97 -30.84
C ARG A 318 24.19 19.06 -31.74
N ASP A 319 23.34 19.92 -32.31
CA ASP A 319 23.73 20.98 -33.23
C ASP A 319 24.67 21.98 -32.55
N ILE A 320 24.42 22.34 -31.30
CA ILE A 320 25.31 23.20 -30.50
C ILE A 320 26.68 22.56 -30.31
N VAL A 321 26.75 21.29 -29.94
CA VAL A 321 28.03 20.61 -29.71
C VAL A 321 28.83 20.41 -31.00
N LEU A 322 28.15 20.26 -32.17
CA LEU A 322 28.79 20.10 -33.49
C LEU A 322 29.27 21.43 -34.07
N ASN A 323 28.73 22.56 -33.65
CA ASN A 323 29.07 23.88 -34.17
C ASN A 323 29.64 24.81 -33.04
N PRO A 324 30.81 24.48 -32.49
CA PRO A 324 31.40 25.21 -31.37
C PRO A 324 31.68 26.66 -31.63
N GLU A 325 31.80 27.07 -32.89
CA GLU A 325 32.02 28.48 -33.34
C GLU A 325 30.77 29.38 -33.17
N GLN A 326 29.60 28.80 -33.01
CA GLN A 326 28.35 29.54 -32.75
C GLN A 326 28.04 29.61 -31.25
N HIS A 327 27.63 30.79 -30.77
CA HIS A 327 27.32 30.95 -29.36
C HIS A 327 26.07 30.09 -28.99
N PRO A 328 26.15 29.22 -27.97
CA PRO A 328 25.06 28.30 -27.60
C PRO A 328 23.71 29.02 -27.36
N LEU A 329 23.73 30.20 -26.70
CA LEU A 329 22.51 30.93 -26.42
C LEU A 329 21.82 31.48 -27.69
N ASP A 330 22.57 31.86 -28.73
CA ASP A 330 21.99 32.33 -29.99
C ASP A 330 21.27 31.21 -30.73
N MET A 331 21.84 30.02 -30.69
CA MET A 331 21.21 28.81 -31.27
C MET A 331 19.94 28.44 -30.51
N ILE A 332 19.97 28.50 -29.17
CA ILE A 332 18.80 28.26 -28.31
C ILE A 332 17.72 29.32 -28.61
N HIS A 333 18.07 30.59 -28.64
CA HIS A 333 17.12 31.70 -28.95
C HIS A 333 16.48 31.52 -30.32
N THR A 334 17.25 31.13 -31.33
CA THR A 334 16.72 30.85 -32.68
C THR A 334 15.71 29.73 -32.69
N PHE A 335 15.95 28.68 -31.90
CA PHE A 335 15.04 27.57 -31.78
C PHE A 335 13.73 27.95 -31.04
N ILE A 336 13.85 28.58 -29.86
CA ILE A 336 12.66 28.91 -29.03
C ILE A 336 11.81 30.03 -29.65
N ALA A 337 12.39 30.93 -30.49
CA ALA A 337 11.64 32.00 -31.16
C ALA A 337 10.48 31.50 -32.01
N ASN A 338 10.55 30.26 -32.48
CA ASN A 338 9.51 29.61 -33.30
C ASN A 338 8.35 29.04 -32.48
N LEU A 339 8.43 29.05 -31.14
CA LEU A 339 7.38 28.53 -30.28
C LEU A 339 6.28 29.56 -30.01
N PRO A 340 5.00 29.13 -29.98
CA PRO A 340 3.88 30.05 -29.84
C PRO A 340 3.69 30.64 -28.41
N ASP A 341 4.13 29.92 -27.38
CA ASP A 341 3.90 30.25 -25.98
C ASP A 341 5.17 30.84 -25.32
N ASP A 342 5.06 32.06 -24.77
CA ASP A 342 6.18 32.75 -24.12
C ASP A 342 6.63 32.05 -22.83
N HIS A 343 5.69 31.40 -22.09
CA HIS A 343 6.04 30.62 -20.89
C HIS A 343 6.84 29.38 -21.23
N GLU A 344 6.41 28.63 -22.25
CA GLU A 344 7.15 27.46 -22.76
C GLU A 344 8.54 27.85 -23.29
N ARG A 345 8.71 29.07 -23.89
CA ARG A 345 10.02 29.55 -24.34
C ARG A 345 10.99 29.71 -23.17
N ILE A 346 10.59 30.32 -22.06
CA ILE A 346 11.43 30.54 -20.88
C ILE A 346 11.84 29.21 -20.24
N GLU A 347 10.87 28.32 -20.08
CA GLU A 347 11.12 27.03 -19.46
C GLU A 347 12.03 26.15 -20.34
N LEU A 348 11.80 26.12 -21.67
CA LEU A 348 12.60 25.33 -22.59
C LEU A 348 14.03 25.87 -22.74
N GLN A 349 14.20 27.20 -22.70
CA GLN A 349 15.52 27.82 -22.63
C GLN A 349 16.31 27.35 -21.41
N SER A 350 15.69 27.41 -20.23
CA SER A 350 16.29 26.97 -18.97
C SER A 350 16.67 25.50 -19.01
N LEU A 351 15.81 24.67 -19.58
CA LEU A 351 16.00 23.23 -19.73
C LEU A 351 17.17 22.93 -20.69
N LEU A 352 17.25 23.59 -21.83
CA LEU A 352 18.36 23.39 -22.79
C LEU A 352 19.72 23.81 -22.22
N ILE A 353 19.75 24.90 -21.44
CA ILE A 353 20.96 25.33 -20.73
C ILE A 353 21.39 24.27 -19.71
N GLU A 354 20.43 23.72 -18.97
CA GLU A 354 20.72 22.66 -17.98
C GLU A 354 21.20 21.37 -18.65
N GLU A 355 20.60 20.96 -19.77
CA GLU A 355 21.05 19.81 -20.56
C GLU A 355 22.52 19.97 -21.02
N LEU A 356 22.88 21.16 -21.50
CA LEU A 356 24.26 21.45 -21.93
C LEU A 356 25.25 21.41 -20.75
N ARG A 357 24.86 21.86 -19.56
CA ARG A 357 25.70 21.80 -18.36
C ARG A 357 25.92 20.37 -17.85
N GLN A 358 24.95 19.50 -18.08
CA GLN A 358 24.97 18.12 -17.61
C GLN A 358 25.55 17.11 -18.62
N ILE A 359 26.00 17.57 -19.81
CA ILE A 359 26.62 16.68 -20.80
C ILE A 359 27.95 16.11 -20.24
N HIS A 360 28.03 14.81 -20.24
CA HIS A 360 29.22 14.05 -19.89
C HIS A 360 29.32 12.77 -20.77
N GLU A 361 30.47 12.10 -20.76
CA GLU A 361 30.73 10.95 -21.65
C GLU A 361 29.62 9.88 -21.67
N GLY A 362 29.02 9.59 -20.51
CA GLY A 362 27.98 8.57 -20.38
C GLY A 362 26.63 8.90 -21.05
N VAL A 363 26.39 10.15 -21.46
CA VAL A 363 25.12 10.58 -22.10
C VAL A 363 25.26 10.93 -23.56
N LEU A 364 26.46 10.95 -24.14
CA LEU A 364 26.72 11.36 -25.52
C LEU A 364 25.90 10.59 -26.56
N ALA A 365 25.76 9.30 -26.37
CA ALA A 365 24.94 8.44 -27.25
C ALA A 365 23.47 8.87 -27.33
N ARG A 366 22.92 9.48 -26.25
CA ARG A 366 21.56 10.02 -26.22
C ARG A 366 21.34 11.12 -27.27
N TYR A 367 22.38 11.90 -27.52
CA TYR A 367 22.38 13.02 -28.48
C TYR A 367 23.02 12.63 -29.83
N GLY A 368 23.44 11.36 -30.00
CA GLY A 368 24.13 10.91 -31.21
C GLY A 368 25.51 11.57 -31.40
N LEU A 369 26.18 11.92 -30.30
CA LEU A 369 27.51 12.53 -30.29
C LEU A 369 28.58 11.50 -30.03
N ARG A 370 29.79 11.76 -30.60
CA ARG A 370 31.02 10.98 -30.33
C ARG A 370 31.87 11.69 -29.29
N PRO A 371 32.68 10.96 -28.48
CA PRO A 371 33.59 11.55 -27.49
C PRO A 371 34.48 12.65 -28.10
N SER A 372 35.07 12.45 -29.25
CA SER A 372 35.92 13.43 -29.92
C SER A 372 35.22 14.73 -30.35
N GLN A 373 33.90 14.70 -30.55
CA GLN A 373 33.12 15.90 -30.90
C GLN A 373 32.82 16.70 -29.63
N TRP A 374 32.48 16.02 -28.54
CA TRP A 374 32.25 16.62 -27.25
C TRP A 374 33.54 17.24 -26.65
N GLU A 375 34.70 16.57 -26.77
CA GLU A 375 35.98 17.12 -26.31
C GLU A 375 36.33 18.43 -27.02
N LYS A 376 36.10 18.54 -28.31
CA LYS A 376 36.29 19.77 -29.08
C LYS A 376 35.41 20.89 -28.59
N TRP A 377 34.12 20.58 -28.34
CA TRP A 377 33.17 21.57 -27.85
C TRP A 377 33.51 21.99 -26.40
N LYS A 378 33.89 21.04 -25.53
CA LYS A 378 34.29 21.31 -24.14
C LYS A 378 35.51 22.25 -24.09
N HIS A 379 36.51 21.99 -24.87
CA HIS A 379 37.70 22.82 -24.96
C HIS A 379 37.35 24.28 -25.38
N TRP A 380 36.43 24.43 -26.34
CA TRP A 380 35.95 25.75 -26.74
C TRP A 380 35.14 26.42 -25.60
N ALA A 381 34.25 25.73 -24.94
CA ALA A 381 33.42 26.24 -23.82
C ALA A 381 34.22 26.59 -22.56
N GLU A 382 35.43 26.07 -22.36
CA GLU A 382 36.34 26.42 -21.26
C GLU A 382 37.17 27.69 -21.59
N VAL A 383 37.27 28.11 -22.84
CA VAL A 383 38.08 29.25 -23.31
C VAL A 383 37.25 30.51 -23.43
N TYR A 384 35.92 30.39 -23.61
CA TYR A 384 34.94 31.48 -23.75
C TYR A 384 33.88 31.44 -22.64
#